data_02274b17b54c8f3d957bcc86142610c0
#
_entry.id   02274b17b54c8f3d957bcc86142610c0
#
_cell.length_a   1.000
_cell.length_b   1.000
_cell.length_c   1.000
_cell.angle_alpha   90.00
_cell.angle_beta   90.00
_cell.angle_gamma   90.00
#
_symmetry.space_group_name_H-M   'P 1'
#
loop_
_entity.id
_entity.type
_entity.pdbx_description
1 polymer ?
#
loop_
_entity_poly.entity_id
_entity_poly.type
_entity_poly.pdbx_seq_one_letter_code
_entity_poly.pdbx_strand_id
1 'polypeptide(L)'
;GTLLDDTWLCVEGINQALIKRKLAPISEAKYREVFTFPVRDYYMKLGFDFDKEPFEIAGDEFVAYYGENFHKTKLQNGSRSVLKAIQSNSISQSILSAARQDFLLDWVSAHKLDKYFLKIVGIDNQYAKGKIEQGIKLVNDLPYNEEDIIIIGDTVHDSDVAEKLKINCVLIDHGHVSGERLKKTGRKVFSNFKDLITHIL
;
A
#
# COMPACT_ATOMS: atom_id res chain seq x y z
N GLY A 1 -2.12 0.32 3.96
CA GLY A 1 -1.42 -0.74 4.70
C GLY A 1 -0.28 -0.22 5.55
N THR A 2 0.74 0.41 4.95
CA THR A 2 1.95 0.81 5.71
C THR A 2 1.62 1.83 6.82
N LEU A 3 1.00 2.96 6.47
CA LEU A 3 0.66 4.02 7.44
C LEU A 3 -0.82 4.00 7.84
N LEU A 4 -1.68 3.46 6.98
CA LEU A 4 -3.12 3.42 7.14
C LEU A 4 -3.56 2.02 7.55
N ASP A 5 -4.40 1.91 8.58
CA ASP A 5 -5.06 0.67 8.99
C ASP A 5 -6.38 0.53 8.23
N ASP A 6 -6.28 -0.02 7.03
CA ASP A 6 -7.38 -0.14 6.07
C ASP A 6 -7.57 -1.55 5.52
N THR A 7 -6.82 -2.54 6.00
CA THR A 7 -6.95 -3.94 5.56
C THR A 7 -8.37 -4.45 5.76
N TRP A 8 -8.99 -4.15 6.90
CA TRP A 8 -10.38 -4.51 7.20
C TRP A 8 -11.37 -3.93 6.17
N LEU A 9 -11.16 -2.66 5.75
CA LEU A 9 -12.00 -1.99 4.75
C LEU A 9 -11.83 -2.62 3.37
N CYS A 10 -10.60 -2.99 3.00
CA CYS A 10 -10.34 -3.73 1.77
C CYS A 10 -11.02 -5.10 1.76
N VAL A 11 -11.04 -5.79 2.91
CA VAL A 11 -11.74 -7.08 3.07
C VAL A 11 -13.25 -6.90 2.97
N GLU A 12 -13.82 -5.88 3.60
CA GLU A 12 -15.24 -5.56 3.46
C GLU A 12 -15.59 -5.25 2.00
N GLY A 13 -14.84 -4.36 1.34
CA GLY A 13 -15.10 -3.96 -0.05
C GLY A 13 -15.06 -5.14 -1.02
N ILE A 14 -14.04 -6.00 -0.94
CA ILE A 14 -13.99 -7.17 -1.82
C ILE A 14 -15.09 -8.18 -1.49
N ASN A 15 -15.48 -8.33 -0.22
CA ASN A 15 -16.57 -9.22 0.16
C ASN A 15 -17.92 -8.77 -0.38
N GLN A 16 -18.19 -7.46 -0.48
CA GLN A 16 -19.39 -6.95 -1.17
C GLN A 16 -19.42 -7.41 -2.63
N ALA A 17 -18.29 -7.28 -3.34
CA ALA A 17 -18.18 -7.70 -4.73
C ALA A 17 -18.30 -9.22 -4.90
N LEU A 18 -17.73 -10.02 -3.99
CA LEU A 18 -17.85 -11.48 -3.97
C LEU A 18 -19.29 -11.94 -3.75
N ILE A 19 -19.97 -11.41 -2.71
CA ILE A 19 -21.35 -11.79 -2.36
C ILE A 19 -22.30 -11.48 -3.51
N LYS A 20 -22.15 -10.32 -4.15
CA LYS A 20 -22.95 -9.93 -5.32
C LYS A 20 -22.87 -10.97 -6.45
N ARG A 21 -21.73 -11.65 -6.59
CA ARG A 21 -21.46 -12.69 -7.61
C ARG A 21 -21.67 -14.11 -7.09
N LYS A 22 -22.25 -14.27 -5.88
CA LYS A 22 -22.46 -15.57 -5.20
C LYS A 22 -21.16 -16.35 -4.98
N LEU A 23 -20.03 -15.64 -4.87
CA LEU A 23 -18.75 -16.20 -4.48
C LEU A 23 -18.62 -16.16 -2.95
N ALA A 24 -17.78 -17.06 -2.41
CA ALA A 24 -17.57 -17.15 -0.97
C ALA A 24 -16.81 -15.91 -0.45
N PRO A 25 -17.29 -15.24 0.61
CA PRO A 25 -16.55 -14.17 1.25
C PRO A 25 -15.26 -14.70 1.91
N ILE A 26 -14.28 -13.84 2.08
CA ILE A 26 -12.99 -14.19 2.66
C ILE A 26 -12.77 -13.50 4.01
N SER A 27 -11.97 -14.14 4.87
CA SER A 27 -11.47 -13.53 6.10
C SER A 27 -10.26 -12.61 5.80
N GLU A 28 -9.91 -11.74 6.74
CA GLU A 28 -8.70 -10.92 6.67
C GLU A 28 -7.44 -11.79 6.55
N ALA A 29 -7.35 -12.89 7.30
CA ALA A 29 -6.24 -13.83 7.18
C ALA A 29 -6.11 -14.38 5.74
N LYS A 30 -7.23 -14.78 5.13
CA LYS A 30 -7.24 -15.23 3.73
C LYS A 30 -6.87 -14.11 2.77
N TYR A 31 -7.37 -12.89 3.00
CA TYR A 31 -6.98 -11.72 2.22
C TYR A 31 -5.46 -11.53 2.21
N ARG A 32 -4.83 -11.47 3.38
CA ARG A 32 -3.39 -11.26 3.54
C ARG A 32 -2.54 -12.37 2.91
N GLU A 33 -3.08 -13.58 2.80
CA GLU A 33 -2.44 -14.71 2.13
C GLU A 33 -2.52 -14.65 0.61
N VAL A 34 -3.58 -14.07 0.05
CA VAL A 34 -3.80 -14.13 -1.41
C VAL A 34 -3.65 -12.80 -2.15
N PHE A 35 -3.74 -11.67 -1.41
CA PHE A 35 -3.62 -10.34 -2.01
C PHE A 35 -2.30 -10.17 -2.77
N THR A 36 -2.38 -9.64 -3.98
CA THR A 36 -1.22 -9.42 -4.85
C THR A 36 -1.50 -8.33 -5.87
N PHE A 37 -0.42 -7.86 -6.49
CA PHE A 37 -0.47 -7.05 -7.70
C PHE A 37 -0.02 -7.90 -8.91
N PRO A 38 -0.58 -7.69 -10.11
CA PRO A 38 -1.71 -6.80 -10.38
C PRO A 38 -2.99 -7.22 -9.63
N VAL A 39 -3.82 -6.26 -9.26
CA VAL A 39 -5.07 -6.51 -8.51
C VAL A 39 -6.03 -7.45 -9.26
N ARG A 40 -6.00 -7.43 -10.59
CA ARG A 40 -6.77 -8.35 -11.44
C ARG A 40 -6.47 -9.82 -11.14
N ASP A 41 -5.20 -10.16 -10.92
CA ASP A 41 -4.78 -11.54 -10.61
C ASP A 41 -5.26 -11.98 -9.21
N TYR A 42 -5.30 -11.04 -8.26
CA TYR A 42 -5.89 -11.28 -6.95
C TYR A 42 -7.38 -11.61 -7.05
N TYR A 43 -8.14 -10.87 -7.85
CA TYR A 43 -9.58 -11.15 -8.04
C TYR A 43 -9.80 -12.52 -8.71
N MET A 44 -9.00 -12.88 -9.71
CA MET A 44 -9.07 -14.23 -10.32
C MET A 44 -8.83 -15.35 -9.30
N LYS A 45 -7.89 -15.16 -8.37
CA LYS A 45 -7.65 -16.12 -7.27
C LYS A 45 -8.85 -16.27 -6.33
N LEU A 46 -9.72 -15.26 -6.26
CA LEU A 46 -10.96 -15.28 -5.49
C LEU A 46 -12.15 -15.86 -6.26
N GLY A 47 -11.97 -16.25 -7.50
CA GLY A 47 -12.99 -16.89 -8.34
C GLY A 47 -13.75 -15.94 -9.26
N PHE A 48 -13.30 -14.69 -9.43
CA PHE A 48 -13.87 -13.81 -10.46
C PHE A 48 -13.53 -14.35 -11.85
N ASP A 49 -14.51 -14.33 -12.72
CA ASP A 49 -14.42 -14.80 -14.11
C ASP A 49 -14.55 -13.58 -15.05
N PHE A 50 -13.41 -13.09 -15.52
CA PHE A 50 -13.35 -11.91 -16.37
C PHE A 50 -13.61 -12.17 -17.87
N ASP A 51 -13.90 -13.41 -18.23
CA ASP A 51 -14.48 -13.74 -19.53
C ASP A 51 -16.01 -13.50 -19.54
N LYS A 52 -16.65 -13.55 -18.35
CA LYS A 52 -18.08 -13.29 -18.18
C LYS A 52 -18.39 -11.84 -17.81
N GLU A 53 -17.56 -11.21 -17.02
CA GLU A 53 -17.76 -9.85 -16.56
C GLU A 53 -16.43 -9.09 -16.55
N PRO A 54 -16.30 -7.92 -17.20
CA PRO A 54 -15.08 -7.12 -17.18
C PRO A 54 -14.59 -6.81 -15.78
N PHE A 55 -13.27 -6.85 -15.57
CA PHE A 55 -12.63 -6.55 -14.29
C PHE A 55 -13.03 -5.16 -13.74
N GLU A 56 -13.18 -4.20 -14.63
CA GLU A 56 -13.53 -2.82 -14.33
C GLU A 56 -14.82 -2.70 -13.52
N ILE A 57 -15.82 -3.57 -13.78
CA ILE A 57 -17.09 -3.52 -13.03
C ILE A 57 -16.84 -3.84 -11.54
N ALA A 58 -16.16 -4.93 -11.24
CA ALA A 58 -15.84 -5.30 -9.86
C ALA A 58 -14.82 -4.35 -9.21
N GLY A 59 -13.89 -3.83 -10.01
CA GLY A 59 -12.91 -2.82 -9.57
C GLY A 59 -13.57 -1.51 -9.17
N ASP A 60 -14.50 -1.02 -9.98
CA ASP A 60 -15.23 0.23 -9.72
C ASP A 60 -16.15 0.10 -8.50
N GLU A 61 -16.80 -1.05 -8.34
CA GLU A 61 -17.60 -1.35 -7.14
C GLU A 61 -16.75 -1.30 -5.86
N PHE A 62 -15.55 -1.89 -5.91
CA PHE A 62 -14.62 -1.84 -4.78
C PHE A 62 -14.19 -0.40 -4.48
N VAL A 63 -13.79 0.36 -5.51
CA VAL A 63 -13.33 1.75 -5.36
C VAL A 63 -14.43 2.64 -4.79
N ALA A 64 -15.67 2.48 -5.25
CA ALA A 64 -16.83 3.19 -4.73
C ALA A 64 -17.05 2.88 -3.24
N TYR A 65 -17.10 1.60 -2.88
CA TYR A 65 -17.27 1.16 -1.49
C TYR A 65 -16.16 1.70 -0.58
N TYR A 66 -14.90 1.59 -1.03
CA TYR A 66 -13.74 2.08 -0.29
C TYR A 66 -13.82 3.60 -0.07
N GLY A 67 -14.13 4.37 -1.11
CA GLY A 67 -14.28 5.83 -1.03
C GLY A 67 -15.37 6.29 -0.08
N GLU A 68 -16.54 5.64 -0.10
CA GLU A 68 -17.65 5.93 0.80
C GLU A 68 -17.30 5.66 2.28
N ASN A 69 -16.46 4.66 2.55
CA ASN A 69 -16.16 4.19 3.91
C ASN A 69 -14.77 4.60 4.41
N PHE A 70 -13.95 5.23 3.57
CA PHE A 70 -12.59 5.65 3.90
C PHE A 70 -12.51 6.47 5.21
N HIS A 71 -13.50 7.33 5.46
CA HIS A 71 -13.54 8.18 6.66
C HIS A 71 -13.54 7.40 7.99
N LYS A 72 -13.80 6.09 7.96
CA LYS A 72 -13.74 5.18 9.12
C LYS A 72 -12.34 4.64 9.40
N THR A 73 -11.41 4.79 8.46
CA THR A 73 -10.03 4.28 8.61
C THR A 73 -9.26 5.08 9.64
N LYS A 74 -8.24 4.44 10.19
CA LYS A 74 -7.33 5.04 11.18
C LYS A 74 -5.89 4.85 10.71
N LEU A 75 -4.98 5.59 11.32
CA LEU A 75 -3.56 5.33 11.12
C LEU A 75 -3.15 4.07 11.88
N GLN A 76 -2.22 3.32 11.32
CA GLN A 76 -1.52 2.25 12.02
C GLN A 76 -0.89 2.78 13.32
N ASN A 77 -0.86 1.92 14.34
CA ASN A 77 -0.26 2.28 15.61
C ASN A 77 1.21 2.70 15.43
N GLY A 78 1.56 3.88 15.92
CA GLY A 78 2.90 4.44 15.79
C GLY A 78 3.19 5.20 14.49
N SER A 79 2.29 5.26 13.51
CA SER A 79 2.51 5.99 12.23
C SER A 79 2.97 7.44 12.45
N ARG A 80 2.28 8.20 13.30
CA ARG A 80 2.68 9.59 13.59
C ARG A 80 4.02 9.68 14.29
N SER A 81 4.31 8.74 15.18
CA SER A 81 5.55 8.72 15.95
C SER A 81 6.74 8.44 15.06
N VAL A 82 6.64 7.48 14.15
CA VAL A 82 7.71 7.17 13.18
C VAL A 82 7.95 8.34 12.24
N LEU A 83 6.89 8.93 11.65
CA LEU A 83 7.03 10.09 10.77
C LEU A 83 7.72 11.28 11.46
N LYS A 84 7.33 11.55 12.73
CA LYS A 84 7.97 12.58 13.53
C LYS A 84 9.43 12.25 13.85
N ALA A 85 9.75 11.00 14.19
CA ALA A 85 11.12 10.59 14.49
C ALA A 85 12.03 10.76 13.26
N ILE A 86 11.60 10.33 12.08
CA ILE A 86 12.33 10.51 10.82
C ILE A 86 12.57 12.00 10.53
N GLN A 87 11.51 12.83 10.64
CA GLN A 87 11.61 14.28 10.44
C GLN A 87 12.57 14.95 11.44
N SER A 88 12.55 14.52 12.73
CA SER A 88 13.42 15.08 13.77
C SER A 88 14.89 14.73 13.57
N ASN A 89 15.20 13.71 12.79
CA ASN A 89 16.56 13.34 12.36
C ASN A 89 16.94 13.96 11.01
N SER A 90 16.19 14.98 10.54
CA SER A 90 16.44 15.68 9.27
C SER A 90 16.44 14.77 8.04
N ILE A 91 15.72 13.66 8.09
CA ILE A 91 15.54 12.74 6.96
C ILE A 91 14.26 13.11 6.23
N SER A 92 14.38 13.34 4.92
CA SER A 92 13.24 13.65 4.05
C SER A 92 12.36 12.43 3.83
N GLN A 93 11.05 12.65 3.75
CA GLN A 93 10.07 11.60 3.55
C GLN A 93 9.19 11.93 2.33
N SER A 94 8.84 10.91 1.57
CA SER A 94 7.88 11.01 0.46
C SER A 94 6.94 9.81 0.48
N ILE A 95 5.75 9.96 -0.10
CA ILE A 95 4.82 8.83 -0.31
C ILE A 95 4.88 8.41 -1.77
N LEU A 96 4.96 7.09 -1.99
CA LEU A 96 4.73 6.44 -3.27
C LEU A 96 3.63 5.37 -3.07
N SER A 97 2.46 5.60 -3.63
CA SER A 97 1.29 4.74 -3.43
C SER A 97 0.72 4.20 -4.73
N ALA A 98 0.11 3.02 -4.68
CA ALA A 98 -0.72 2.48 -5.76
C ALA A 98 -2.16 3.02 -5.74
N ALA A 99 -2.47 3.97 -4.87
CA ALA A 99 -3.75 4.69 -4.86
C ALA A 99 -3.76 5.78 -5.94
N ARG A 100 -4.95 6.10 -6.46
CA ARG A 100 -5.15 7.23 -7.36
C ARG A 100 -4.74 8.54 -6.68
N GLN A 101 -4.07 9.42 -7.42
CA GLN A 101 -3.40 10.62 -6.89
C GLN A 101 -4.35 11.53 -6.08
N ASP A 102 -5.54 11.79 -6.58
CA ASP A 102 -6.52 12.64 -5.90
C ASP A 102 -6.98 12.03 -4.56
N PHE A 103 -7.33 10.76 -4.55
CA PHE A 103 -7.69 10.05 -3.33
C PHE A 103 -6.55 10.04 -2.31
N LEU A 104 -5.32 9.81 -2.78
CA LEU A 104 -4.14 9.82 -1.91
C LEU A 104 -3.96 11.18 -1.22
N LEU A 105 -4.11 12.28 -1.95
CA LEU A 105 -4.02 13.63 -1.39
C LEU A 105 -5.11 13.87 -0.34
N ASP A 106 -6.36 13.51 -0.65
CA ASP A 106 -7.47 13.63 0.29
C ASP A 106 -7.21 12.83 1.58
N TRP A 107 -6.68 11.61 1.48
CA TRP A 107 -6.39 10.75 2.62
C TRP A 107 -5.24 11.29 3.47
N VAL A 108 -4.18 11.77 2.86
CA VAL A 108 -3.06 12.39 3.58
C VAL A 108 -3.52 13.63 4.34
N SER A 109 -4.34 14.47 3.69
CA SER A 109 -4.90 15.68 4.29
C SER A 109 -5.89 15.37 5.42
N ALA A 110 -6.82 14.43 5.21
CA ALA A 110 -7.78 14.00 6.23
C ALA A 110 -7.08 13.54 7.53
N HIS A 111 -5.93 12.88 7.40
CA HIS A 111 -5.10 12.46 8.51
C HIS A 111 -4.09 13.52 8.97
N LYS A 112 -4.05 14.71 8.36
CA LYS A 112 -3.14 15.82 8.70
C LYS A 112 -1.66 15.38 8.68
N LEU A 113 -1.27 14.67 7.61
CA LEU A 113 0.08 14.15 7.42
C LEU A 113 0.92 14.96 6.43
N ASP A 114 0.32 15.92 5.71
CA ASP A 114 0.95 16.71 4.65
C ASP A 114 2.33 17.25 5.04
N LYS A 115 2.44 17.75 6.26
CA LYS A 115 3.66 18.39 6.79
C LYS A 115 4.88 17.47 6.93
N TYR A 116 4.69 16.16 6.80
CA TYR A 116 5.78 15.19 6.92
C TYR A 116 6.44 14.86 5.60
N PHE A 117 5.78 15.17 4.47
CA PHE A 117 6.20 14.68 3.17
C PHE A 117 6.69 15.79 2.24
N LEU A 118 7.84 15.54 1.62
CA LEU A 118 8.39 16.38 0.56
C LEU A 118 7.57 16.21 -0.73
N LYS A 119 7.20 14.97 -1.06
CA LYS A 119 6.37 14.63 -2.22
C LYS A 119 5.34 13.56 -1.84
N ILE A 120 4.16 13.64 -2.48
CA ILE A 120 3.06 12.67 -2.33
C ILE A 120 2.68 12.22 -3.72
N VAL A 121 3.06 10.99 -4.08
CA VAL A 121 2.95 10.44 -5.43
C VAL A 121 2.06 9.20 -5.41
N GLY A 122 0.93 9.33 -6.08
CA GLY A 122 0.01 8.24 -6.42
C GLY A 122 0.13 7.85 -7.88
N ILE A 123 -0.91 7.22 -8.41
CA ILE A 123 -1.03 6.83 -9.81
C ILE A 123 -2.20 7.56 -10.48
N ASP A 124 -2.26 7.52 -11.80
CA ASP A 124 -3.28 8.20 -12.62
C ASP A 124 -4.54 7.36 -12.87
N ASN A 125 -4.60 6.15 -12.30
CA ASN A 125 -5.72 5.22 -12.47
C ASN A 125 -6.14 4.59 -11.14
N GLN A 126 -7.28 3.89 -11.14
CA GLN A 126 -7.82 3.25 -9.93
C GLN A 126 -7.56 1.75 -9.85
N TYR A 127 -6.76 1.19 -10.77
CA TYR A 127 -6.51 -0.25 -10.87
C TYR A 127 -5.12 -0.66 -10.37
N ALA A 128 -4.46 0.22 -9.64
CA ALA A 128 -3.14 0.02 -9.04
C ALA A 128 -2.04 -0.33 -10.06
N LYS A 129 -2.13 0.22 -11.28
CA LYS A 129 -1.10 0.12 -12.31
C LYS A 129 -0.24 1.38 -12.34
N GLY A 130 1.07 1.24 -12.56
CA GLY A 130 1.96 2.37 -12.79
C GLY A 130 2.77 2.81 -11.58
N LYS A 131 2.73 2.10 -10.43
CA LYS A 131 3.52 2.47 -9.25
C LYS A 131 5.03 2.48 -9.52
N ILE A 132 5.53 1.54 -10.34
CA ILE A 132 6.95 1.48 -10.70
C ILE A 132 7.35 2.72 -11.50
N GLU A 133 6.57 3.08 -12.53
CA GLU A 133 6.81 4.24 -13.39
C GLU A 133 6.79 5.56 -12.60
N GLN A 134 5.83 5.70 -11.68
CA GLN A 134 5.78 6.84 -10.78
C GLN A 134 6.96 6.85 -9.80
N GLY A 135 7.38 5.68 -9.33
CA GLY A 135 8.56 5.52 -8.49
C GLY A 135 9.84 5.94 -9.19
N ILE A 136 10.04 5.57 -10.46
CA ILE A 136 11.19 6.00 -11.27
C ILE A 136 11.22 7.53 -11.38
N LYS A 137 10.08 8.16 -11.70
CA LYS A 137 9.99 9.63 -11.77
C LYS A 137 10.29 10.26 -10.41
N LEU A 138 9.70 9.72 -9.33
CA LEU A 138 9.92 10.24 -7.99
C LEU A 138 11.41 10.18 -7.60
N VAL A 139 12.07 9.04 -7.77
CA VAL A 139 13.49 8.87 -7.40
C VAL A 139 14.38 9.81 -8.22
N ASN A 140 14.15 9.93 -9.54
CA ASN A 140 14.89 10.84 -10.41
C ASN A 140 14.72 12.32 -10.02
N ASP A 141 13.60 12.67 -9.41
CA ASP A 141 13.28 14.04 -8.99
C ASP A 141 13.80 14.37 -7.57
N LEU A 142 14.29 13.37 -6.83
CA LEU A 142 14.85 13.58 -5.50
C LEU A 142 16.33 13.96 -5.57
N PRO A 143 16.83 14.84 -4.68
CA PRO A 143 18.23 15.26 -4.66
C PRO A 143 19.13 14.25 -3.91
N TYR A 144 18.88 12.95 -4.05
CA TYR A 144 19.54 11.85 -3.32
C TYR A 144 20.01 10.77 -4.29
N ASN A 145 21.10 10.07 -3.94
CA ASN A 145 21.50 8.87 -4.67
C ASN A 145 20.57 7.70 -4.33
N GLU A 146 20.47 6.72 -5.22
CA GLU A 146 19.66 5.51 -5.02
C GLU A 146 20.00 4.78 -3.73
N GLU A 147 21.29 4.71 -3.36
CA GLU A 147 21.79 4.07 -2.14
C GLU A 147 21.37 4.76 -0.84
N ASP A 148 21.03 6.07 -0.90
CA ASP A 148 20.57 6.87 0.22
C ASP A 148 19.04 6.83 0.39
N ILE A 149 18.34 6.13 -0.48
CA ILE A 149 16.88 6.02 -0.49
C ILE A 149 16.46 4.65 0.04
N ILE A 150 15.46 4.65 0.91
CA ILE A 150 14.82 3.45 1.42
C ILE A 150 13.31 3.52 1.27
N ILE A 151 12.71 2.46 0.74
CA ILE A 151 11.26 2.28 0.75
C ILE A 151 10.84 1.47 1.98
N ILE A 152 9.80 1.92 2.65
CA ILE A 152 9.13 1.19 3.72
C ILE A 152 7.75 0.80 3.20
N GLY A 153 7.49 -0.49 3.07
CA GLY A 153 6.24 -1.01 2.51
C GLY A 153 5.65 -2.16 3.30
N ASP A 154 4.46 -2.58 2.92
CA ASP A 154 3.72 -3.69 3.56
C ASP A 154 3.32 -4.79 2.56
N THR A 155 3.79 -4.71 1.33
CA THR A 155 3.47 -5.68 0.27
C THR A 155 4.73 -6.22 -0.42
N VAL A 156 4.59 -7.38 -1.07
CA VAL A 156 5.64 -7.92 -1.96
C VAL A 156 5.94 -6.94 -3.08
N HIS A 157 4.91 -6.24 -3.59
CA HIS A 157 5.08 -5.26 -4.65
C HIS A 157 5.98 -4.07 -4.25
N ASP A 158 6.02 -3.69 -2.97
CA ASP A 158 6.98 -2.67 -2.50
C ASP A 158 8.42 -3.16 -2.64
N SER A 159 8.68 -4.43 -2.38
CA SER A 159 9.99 -5.05 -2.64
C SER A 159 10.33 -5.06 -4.13
N ASP A 160 9.35 -5.39 -5.00
CA ASP A 160 9.55 -5.41 -6.47
C ASP A 160 9.84 -3.99 -7.00
N VAL A 161 9.12 -2.99 -6.47
CA VAL A 161 9.37 -1.58 -6.78
C VAL A 161 10.78 -1.19 -6.37
N ALA A 162 11.19 -1.48 -5.13
CA ALA A 162 12.54 -1.14 -4.64
C ALA A 162 13.64 -1.81 -5.48
N GLU A 163 13.45 -3.06 -5.90
CA GLU A 163 14.39 -3.77 -6.78
C GLU A 163 14.52 -3.08 -8.15
N LYS A 164 13.39 -2.70 -8.76
CA LYS A 164 13.38 -1.98 -10.04
C LYS A 164 14.01 -0.60 -9.96
N LEU A 165 13.84 0.09 -8.83
CA LEU A 165 14.41 1.41 -8.57
C LEU A 165 15.86 1.33 -8.05
N LYS A 166 16.39 0.13 -7.74
CA LYS A 166 17.71 -0.12 -7.15
C LYS A 166 17.93 0.59 -5.81
N ILE A 167 16.88 0.79 -5.04
CA ILE A 167 16.90 1.43 -3.72
C ILE A 167 16.77 0.41 -2.60
N ASN A 168 17.08 0.83 -1.38
CA ASN A 168 16.91 -0.01 -0.20
C ASN A 168 15.43 -0.26 0.10
N CYS A 169 15.15 -1.39 0.79
CA CYS A 169 13.79 -1.74 1.17
C CYS A 169 13.76 -2.48 2.51
N VAL A 170 12.83 -2.07 3.35
CA VAL A 170 12.37 -2.83 4.52
C VAL A 170 10.86 -2.95 4.49
N LEU A 171 10.33 -4.01 5.08
CA LEU A 171 8.91 -4.29 5.06
C LEU A 171 8.35 -4.34 6.48
N ILE A 172 7.03 -4.05 6.60
CA ILE A 172 6.30 -4.13 7.86
C ILE A 172 5.07 -5.02 7.68
N ASP A 173 4.82 -5.93 8.62
CA ASP A 173 3.86 -7.02 8.45
C ASP A 173 2.46 -6.75 9.04
N HIS A 174 2.15 -5.52 9.36
CA HIS A 174 0.83 -5.15 9.86
C HIS A 174 -0.18 -4.74 8.77
N GLY A 175 0.24 -4.69 7.50
CA GLY A 175 -0.61 -4.25 6.37
C GLY A 175 -1.25 -5.39 5.58
N HIS A 176 -1.30 -5.23 4.26
CA HIS A 176 -2.08 -6.06 3.34
C HIS A 176 -1.52 -7.47 3.07
N VAL A 177 -0.24 -7.73 3.36
CA VAL A 177 0.40 -9.02 3.10
C VAL A 177 0.89 -9.63 4.41
N SER A 178 0.75 -10.96 4.54
CA SER A 178 1.21 -11.67 5.74
C SER A 178 2.74 -11.63 5.89
N GLY A 179 3.21 -11.60 7.13
CA GLY A 179 4.64 -11.57 7.43
C GLY A 179 5.40 -12.77 6.85
N GLU A 180 4.77 -13.94 6.75
CA GLU A 180 5.38 -15.13 6.11
C GLU A 180 5.64 -14.91 4.61
N ARG A 181 4.71 -14.26 3.92
CA ARG A 181 4.91 -13.92 2.50
C ARG A 181 5.95 -12.83 2.32
N LEU A 182 5.94 -11.82 3.18
CA LEU A 182 6.94 -10.75 3.15
C LEU A 182 8.35 -11.28 3.36
N LYS A 183 8.56 -12.22 4.29
CA LYS A 183 9.87 -12.86 4.55
C LYS A 183 10.43 -13.59 3.31
N LYS A 184 9.56 -14.12 2.44
CA LYS A 184 9.99 -14.78 1.19
C LYS A 184 10.66 -13.84 0.19
N THR A 185 10.50 -12.52 0.32
CA THR A 185 11.18 -11.53 -0.52
C THR A 185 12.68 -11.40 -0.20
N GLY A 186 13.15 -11.97 0.91
CA GLY A 186 14.51 -11.78 1.42
C GLY A 186 14.75 -10.41 2.08
N ARG A 187 13.77 -9.52 2.10
CA ARG A 187 13.87 -8.21 2.77
C ARG A 187 13.72 -8.36 4.27
N LYS A 188 14.28 -7.41 5.02
CA LYS A 188 14.04 -7.33 6.46
C LYS A 188 12.59 -6.95 6.72
N VAL A 189 11.93 -7.72 7.60
CA VAL A 189 10.50 -7.55 7.94
C VAL A 189 10.38 -7.22 9.41
N PHE A 190 9.61 -6.17 9.72
CA PHE A 190 9.34 -5.70 11.08
C PHE A 190 7.87 -5.89 11.40
N SER A 191 7.55 -6.13 12.69
CA SER A 191 6.16 -6.27 13.15
C SER A 191 5.58 -4.96 13.70
N ASN A 192 6.41 -3.94 13.89
CA ASN A 192 5.99 -2.64 14.40
C ASN A 192 6.97 -1.52 14.01
N PHE A 193 6.50 -0.29 14.06
CA PHE A 193 7.31 0.88 13.74
C PHE A 193 8.44 1.17 14.73
N LYS A 194 8.32 0.76 15.99
CA LYS A 194 9.38 1.00 16.99
C LYS A 194 10.67 0.28 16.61
N ASP A 195 10.55 -1.00 16.28
CA ASP A 195 11.73 -1.82 15.91
C ASP A 195 12.26 -1.40 14.54
N LEU A 196 11.37 -1.04 13.61
CA LEU A 196 11.75 -0.52 12.29
C LEU A 196 12.57 0.76 12.41
N ILE A 197 12.09 1.76 13.19
CA ILE A 197 12.77 3.04 13.30
C ILE A 197 14.14 2.89 13.98
N THR A 198 14.27 2.02 14.98
CA THR A 198 15.55 1.72 15.63
C THR A 198 16.56 1.11 14.65
N HIS A 199 16.10 0.51 13.58
CA HIS A 199 16.95 -0.08 12.55
C HIS A 199 17.42 0.92 11.51
N ILE A 200 16.60 1.92 11.17
CA ILE A 200 16.90 2.87 10.09
C ILE A 200 17.48 4.20 10.56
N LEU A 201 17.38 4.54 11.85
CA LEU A 201 18.03 5.68 12.52
C LEU A 201 19.27 5.24 13.29
#